data_8a145105816330c39f84734dfa481578
#
_entry.id   8a145105816330c39f84734dfa481578
#
_cell.length_a   1.000
_cell.length_b   1.000
_cell.length_c   1.000
_cell.angle_alpha   90.00
_cell.angle_beta   90.00
_cell.angle_gamma   90.00
#
_symmetry.space_group_name_H-M   'P 1'
#
loop_
_entity.id
_entity.type
_entity.pdbx_description
1 polymer ?
#
loop_
_entity_poly.entity_id
_entity_poly.type
_entity_poly.pdbx_seq_one_letter_code
_entity_poly.pdbx_strand_id
1 'polypeptide(L)'
;MEFLESAKVFISEFDLSTIISDVLIRLGLILIGFISLIWFLLKITKKNTFLAYKTENGSVLVSKNAISDLIRQICHNNHGLSLIKAKLKKKKQLIDLQIYIRIESGGQLKAIEQNLQSSIRDALEETFGIESIGRINLIASSIKEAKNAPQTVEDS
;
A
#
# COMPACT_ATOMS: atom_id res chain seq x y z
N MET A 1 55.35 -28.20 42.48
CA MET A 1 55.51 -26.95 41.70
C MET A 1 54.87 -26.99 40.31
N GLU A 2 54.61 -28.15 39.76
CA GLU A 2 53.97 -28.32 38.45
C GLU A 2 52.50 -27.87 38.37
N PHE A 3 51.76 -27.93 39.50
CA PHE A 3 50.34 -27.57 39.54
C PHE A 3 50.09 -26.07 39.34
N LEU A 4 51.01 -25.24 39.80
CA LEU A 4 50.92 -23.78 39.66
C LEU A 4 51.30 -23.30 38.25
N GLU A 5 52.16 -24.03 37.58
CA GLU A 5 52.50 -23.71 36.18
C GLU A 5 51.38 -24.11 35.23
N SER A 6 50.74 -25.27 35.44
CA SER A 6 49.58 -25.70 34.66
C SER A 6 48.37 -24.77 34.83
N ALA A 7 48.17 -24.22 36.03
CA ALA A 7 47.13 -23.24 36.29
C ALA A 7 47.41 -21.89 35.61
N LYS A 8 48.66 -21.46 35.53
CA LYS A 8 49.04 -20.24 34.82
C LYS A 8 48.86 -20.35 33.30
N VAL A 9 49.21 -21.51 32.72
CA VAL A 9 49.03 -21.76 31.29
C VAL A 9 47.54 -21.79 30.96
N PHE A 10 46.70 -22.40 31.80
CA PHE A 10 45.23 -22.44 31.57
C PHE A 10 44.57 -21.06 31.65
N ILE A 11 45.08 -20.17 32.53
CA ILE A 11 44.58 -18.80 32.68
C ILE A 11 45.07 -17.90 31.52
N SER A 12 46.31 -18.14 31.02
CA SER A 12 46.85 -17.33 29.92
C SER A 12 46.28 -17.71 28.52
N GLU A 13 45.75 -18.94 28.36
CA GLU A 13 45.05 -19.36 27.14
C GLU A 13 43.58 -18.90 27.10
N PHE A 14 43.04 -18.46 28.24
CA PHE A 14 41.69 -17.92 28.27
C PHE A 14 41.74 -16.44 27.84
N ASP A 15 41.80 -16.24 26.53
CA ASP A 15 41.82 -14.90 25.95
C ASP A 15 40.46 -14.24 26.12
N LEU A 16 40.24 -13.66 27.30
CA LEU A 16 39.02 -12.93 27.66
C LEU A 16 38.68 -11.84 26.66
N SER A 17 39.66 -11.32 25.94
CA SER A 17 39.46 -10.28 24.94
C SER A 17 38.71 -10.81 23.72
N THR A 18 38.97 -12.04 23.30
CA THR A 18 38.29 -12.69 22.16
C THR A 18 36.85 -13.07 22.55
N ILE A 19 36.63 -13.56 23.77
CA ILE A 19 35.29 -13.91 24.24
C ILE A 19 34.40 -12.65 24.38
N ILE A 20 34.98 -11.57 24.96
CA ILE A 20 34.26 -10.31 25.13
C ILE A 20 33.94 -9.69 23.77
N SER A 21 34.86 -9.74 22.78
CA SER A 21 34.60 -9.21 21.46
C SER A 21 33.50 -10.00 20.73
N ASP A 22 33.48 -11.34 20.83
CA ASP A 22 32.43 -12.18 20.25
C ASP A 22 31.06 -11.92 20.86
N VAL A 23 31.00 -11.73 22.18
CA VAL A 23 29.75 -11.39 22.88
C VAL A 23 29.27 -10.01 22.50
N LEU A 24 30.17 -9.03 22.42
CA LEU A 24 29.82 -7.66 21.99
C LEU A 24 29.33 -7.61 20.54
N ILE A 25 29.96 -8.36 19.64
CA ILE A 25 29.53 -8.46 18.25
C ILE A 25 28.12 -9.07 18.15
N ARG A 26 27.87 -10.17 18.86
CA ARG A 26 26.54 -10.80 18.91
C ARG A 26 25.48 -9.88 19.49
N LEU A 27 25.79 -9.18 20.57
CA LEU A 27 24.90 -8.20 21.19
C LEU A 27 24.59 -7.05 20.24
N GLY A 28 25.61 -6.56 19.53
CA GLY A 28 25.46 -5.52 18.50
C GLY A 28 24.53 -5.94 17.35
N LEU A 29 24.69 -7.18 16.86
CA LEU A 29 23.83 -7.73 15.80
C LEU A 29 22.37 -7.86 16.27
N ILE A 30 22.14 -8.31 17.50
CA ILE A 30 20.79 -8.42 18.08
C ILE A 30 20.16 -7.02 18.19
N LEU A 31 20.92 -6.03 18.66
CA LEU A 31 20.46 -4.64 18.79
C LEU A 31 20.07 -4.03 17.43
N ILE A 32 20.89 -4.22 16.42
CA ILE A 32 20.63 -3.77 15.04
C ILE A 32 19.37 -4.45 14.49
N GLY A 33 19.23 -5.75 14.71
CA GLY A 33 18.03 -6.52 14.31
C GLY A 33 16.77 -5.99 14.98
N PHE A 34 16.85 -5.66 16.26
CA PHE A 34 15.72 -5.13 17.03
C PHE A 34 15.30 -3.72 16.56
N ILE A 35 16.28 -2.85 16.33
CA ILE A 35 16.04 -1.50 15.78
C ILE A 35 15.42 -1.58 14.38
N SER A 36 15.94 -2.47 13.54
CA SER A 36 15.40 -2.71 12.18
C SER A 36 13.96 -3.20 12.23
N LEU A 37 13.64 -4.12 13.15
CA LEU A 37 12.29 -4.64 13.36
C LEU A 37 11.31 -3.54 13.80
N ILE A 38 11.71 -2.71 14.78
CA ILE A 38 10.90 -1.58 15.25
C ILE A 38 10.65 -0.60 14.09
N TRP A 39 11.66 -0.27 13.31
CA TRP A 39 11.55 0.63 12.17
C TRP A 39 10.61 0.07 11.10
N PHE A 40 10.66 -1.24 10.86
CA PHE A 40 9.77 -1.94 9.96
C PHE A 40 8.32 -1.92 10.44
N LEU A 41 8.08 -2.20 11.74
CA LEU A 41 6.74 -2.14 12.34
C LEU A 41 6.16 -0.72 12.28
N LEU A 42 6.94 0.30 12.58
CA LEU A 42 6.51 1.70 12.49
C LEU A 42 6.15 2.11 11.05
N LYS A 43 6.82 1.54 10.06
CA LYS A 43 6.54 1.81 8.65
C LYS A 43 5.23 1.19 8.17
N ILE A 44 4.86 0.03 8.72
CA ILE A 44 3.59 -0.66 8.41
C ILE A 44 2.40 0.05 9.08
N THR A 45 2.59 0.61 10.25
CA THR A 45 1.51 1.18 11.09
C THR A 45 1.09 2.61 10.68
N LYS A 46 1.65 3.19 9.61
CA LYS A 46 1.21 4.50 9.12
C LYS A 46 -0.25 4.42 8.70
N LYS A 47 -1.14 4.87 9.58
CA LYS A 47 -2.56 5.03 9.29
C LYS A 47 -2.72 6.02 8.13
N ASN A 48 -3.07 5.51 6.97
CA ASN A 48 -3.35 6.31 5.78
C ASN A 48 -4.78 6.87 5.88
N THR A 49 -4.96 7.87 6.74
CA THR A 49 -6.25 8.54 6.96
C THR A 49 -6.17 9.95 6.37
N PHE A 50 -7.19 10.36 5.68
CA PHE A 50 -7.32 11.71 5.14
C PHE A 50 -8.37 12.48 5.93
N LEU A 51 -8.10 13.76 6.18
CA LEU A 51 -9.07 14.66 6.74
C LEU A 51 -10.04 15.05 5.61
N ALA A 52 -11.31 14.67 5.73
CA ALA A 52 -12.33 15.04 4.77
C ALA A 52 -12.76 16.49 4.99
N TYR A 53 -13.25 16.80 6.18
CA TYR A 53 -13.59 18.16 6.57
C TYR A 53 -13.47 18.36 8.08
N LYS A 54 -13.37 19.61 8.51
CA LYS A 54 -13.31 20.02 9.91
C LYS A 54 -14.57 20.84 10.23
N THR A 55 -15.26 20.42 11.26
CA THR A 55 -16.42 21.14 11.81
C THR A 55 -16.02 21.74 13.16
N GLU A 56 -16.74 22.72 13.66
CA GLU A 56 -16.51 23.32 14.97
C GLU A 56 -16.49 22.30 16.12
N ASN A 57 -17.30 21.25 16.01
CA ASN A 57 -17.45 20.21 17.02
C ASN A 57 -16.60 18.93 16.75
N GLY A 58 -15.78 18.92 15.69
CA GLY A 58 -14.96 17.74 15.38
C GLY A 58 -14.34 17.73 13.99
N SER A 59 -13.79 16.56 13.64
CA SER A 59 -13.21 16.35 12.32
C SER A 59 -13.65 14.97 11.80
N VAL A 60 -14.01 14.91 10.53
CA VAL A 60 -14.31 13.66 9.84
C VAL A 60 -13.05 13.16 9.15
N LEU A 61 -12.61 11.97 9.55
CA LEU A 61 -11.45 11.29 8.99
C LEU A 61 -11.91 10.14 8.13
N VAL A 62 -11.54 10.18 6.86
CA VAL A 62 -11.84 9.10 5.91
C VAL A 62 -10.62 8.24 5.69
N SER A 63 -10.79 6.93 5.77
CA SER A 63 -9.71 5.99 5.53
C SER A 63 -9.46 5.82 4.02
N LYS A 64 -8.22 5.51 3.67
CA LYS A 64 -7.84 5.19 2.29
C LYS A 64 -8.63 4.00 1.73
N ASN A 65 -8.96 3.04 2.59
CA ASN A 65 -9.72 1.87 2.19
C ASN A 65 -11.16 2.25 1.84
N ALA A 66 -11.83 3.10 2.64
CA ALA A 66 -13.19 3.56 2.33
C ALA A 66 -13.26 4.25 0.97
N ILE A 67 -12.29 5.11 0.64
CA ILE A 67 -12.21 5.75 -0.67
C ILE A 67 -11.98 4.69 -1.77
N SER A 68 -11.10 3.73 -1.55
CA SER A 68 -10.84 2.66 -2.53
C SER A 68 -12.06 1.76 -2.76
N ASP A 69 -12.84 1.51 -1.72
CA ASP A 69 -14.05 0.68 -1.81
C ASP A 69 -15.16 1.42 -2.57
N LEU A 70 -15.32 2.72 -2.33
CA LEU A 70 -16.23 3.56 -3.11
C LEU A 70 -15.85 3.56 -4.60
N ILE A 71 -14.56 3.77 -4.92
CA ILE A 71 -14.08 3.73 -6.31
C ILE A 71 -14.32 2.34 -6.92
N ARG A 72 -14.14 1.26 -6.16
CA ARG A 72 -14.41 -0.11 -6.63
C ARG A 72 -15.88 -0.29 -6.98
N GLN A 73 -16.79 0.22 -6.16
CA GLN A 73 -18.22 0.17 -6.41
C GLN A 73 -18.59 0.95 -7.68
N ILE A 74 -18.03 2.14 -7.89
CA ILE A 74 -18.24 2.94 -9.10
C ILE A 74 -17.75 2.20 -10.34
N CYS A 75 -16.54 1.62 -10.27
CA CYS A 75 -16.01 0.81 -11.39
C CYS A 75 -16.87 -0.41 -11.69
N HIS A 76 -17.39 -1.08 -10.66
CA HIS A 76 -18.26 -2.26 -10.82
C HIS A 76 -19.58 -1.92 -11.50
N ASN A 77 -20.15 -0.75 -11.20
CA ASN A 77 -21.40 -0.28 -11.79
C ASN A 77 -21.24 0.13 -13.28
N ASN A 78 -19.99 0.38 -13.72
CA ASN A 78 -19.68 0.61 -15.12
C ASN A 78 -19.27 -0.72 -15.77
N HIS A 79 -20.14 -1.25 -16.64
CA HIS A 79 -19.92 -2.52 -17.33
C HIS A 79 -18.56 -2.57 -18.03
N GLY A 80 -17.85 -3.67 -17.83
CA GLY A 80 -16.56 -3.90 -18.47
C GLY A 80 -15.36 -3.22 -17.80
N LEU A 81 -15.54 -2.65 -16.58
CA LEU A 81 -14.46 -2.05 -15.81
C LEU A 81 -14.27 -2.79 -14.48
N SER A 82 -13.03 -3.05 -14.13
CA SER A 82 -12.70 -3.51 -12.77
C SER A 82 -11.53 -2.74 -12.19
N LEU A 83 -11.67 -2.34 -10.92
CA LEU A 83 -10.60 -1.68 -10.19
C LEU A 83 -9.55 -2.70 -9.77
N ILE A 84 -8.30 -2.48 -10.21
CA ILE A 84 -7.15 -3.26 -9.74
C ILE A 84 -6.59 -2.63 -8.47
N LYS A 85 -6.38 -1.31 -8.48
CA LYS A 85 -5.76 -0.58 -7.37
C LYS A 85 -6.05 0.91 -7.45
N ALA A 86 -6.33 1.52 -6.31
CA ALA A 86 -6.36 2.97 -6.16
C ALA A 86 -5.16 3.43 -5.29
N LYS A 87 -4.42 4.41 -5.77
CA LYS A 87 -3.36 5.08 -5.02
C LYS A 87 -3.77 6.52 -4.76
N LEU A 88 -3.78 6.90 -3.50
CA LEU A 88 -4.08 8.26 -3.07
C LEU A 88 -2.78 8.93 -2.62
N LYS A 89 -2.52 10.11 -3.15
CA LYS A 89 -1.39 10.96 -2.76
C LYS A 89 -1.90 12.31 -2.30
N LYS A 90 -1.60 12.69 -1.06
CA LYS A 90 -1.88 14.03 -0.58
C LYS A 90 -0.79 14.98 -1.05
N LYS A 91 -1.17 16.03 -1.77
CA LYS A 91 -0.27 17.08 -2.24
C LYS A 91 -0.79 18.44 -1.75
N LYS A 92 -0.15 19.00 -0.72
CA LYS A 92 -0.64 20.18 0.00
C LYS A 92 -2.05 19.94 0.57
N GLN A 93 -3.05 20.63 0.04
CA GLN A 93 -4.45 20.49 0.44
C GLN A 93 -5.27 19.63 -0.52
N LEU A 94 -4.71 19.21 -1.66
CA LEU A 94 -5.38 18.41 -2.67
C LEU A 94 -5.06 16.92 -2.53
N ILE A 95 -6.01 16.08 -2.92
CA ILE A 95 -5.85 14.64 -2.97
C ILE A 95 -5.78 14.22 -4.44
N ASP A 96 -4.58 13.83 -4.88
CA ASP A 96 -4.38 13.25 -6.21
C ASP A 96 -4.69 11.75 -6.19
N LEU A 97 -5.48 11.30 -7.16
CA LEU A 97 -5.90 9.92 -7.31
C LEU A 97 -5.20 9.29 -8.53
N GLN A 98 -4.61 8.12 -8.33
CA GLN A 98 -4.13 7.25 -9.41
C GLN A 98 -4.90 5.94 -9.36
N ILE A 99 -5.73 5.69 -10.36
CA ILE A 99 -6.66 4.57 -10.41
C ILE A 99 -6.21 3.64 -11.51
N TYR A 100 -5.85 2.42 -11.13
CA TYR A 100 -5.47 1.35 -12.05
C TYR A 100 -6.69 0.51 -12.33
N ILE A 101 -7.12 0.49 -13.58
CA ILE A 101 -8.31 -0.23 -14.03
C ILE A 101 -7.92 -1.31 -15.03
N ARG A 102 -8.73 -2.36 -15.04
CA ARG A 102 -8.77 -3.35 -16.11
C ARG A 102 -10.01 -3.07 -16.96
N ILE A 103 -9.83 -3.04 -18.26
CA ILE A 103 -10.91 -2.83 -19.22
C ILE A 103 -11.20 -4.17 -19.88
N GLU A 104 -12.47 -4.58 -19.88
CA GLU A 104 -12.97 -5.71 -20.64
C GLU A 104 -13.47 -5.14 -21.97
N SER A 105 -12.86 -5.59 -23.04
CA SER A 105 -13.04 -5.28 -24.46
C SER A 105 -14.16 -4.31 -24.93
N GLY A 106 -13.82 -3.38 -25.82
CA GLY A 106 -14.73 -2.67 -26.73
C GLY A 106 -15.14 -1.23 -26.38
N GLY A 107 -14.74 -0.70 -25.20
CA GLY A 107 -15.08 0.67 -24.83
C GLY A 107 -14.10 1.72 -25.38
N GLN A 108 -14.60 2.87 -25.83
CA GLN A 108 -13.76 4.01 -26.13
C GLN A 108 -13.15 4.55 -24.82
N LEU A 109 -11.86 4.33 -24.61
CA LEU A 109 -11.14 4.70 -23.40
C LEU A 109 -11.37 6.16 -23.00
N LYS A 110 -11.46 7.08 -23.97
CA LYS A 110 -11.66 8.51 -23.71
C LYS A 110 -13.03 8.82 -23.11
N ALA A 111 -14.10 8.16 -23.58
CA ALA A 111 -15.44 8.33 -23.04
C ALA A 111 -15.54 7.75 -21.62
N ILE A 112 -14.95 6.58 -21.42
CA ILE A 112 -14.86 5.93 -20.11
C ILE A 112 -14.10 6.81 -19.12
N GLU A 113 -12.98 7.41 -19.54
CA GLU A 113 -12.17 8.29 -18.71
C GLU A 113 -12.98 9.48 -18.18
N GLN A 114 -13.66 10.21 -19.05
CA GLN A 114 -14.44 11.39 -18.66
C GLN A 114 -15.57 11.05 -17.71
N ASN A 115 -16.37 10.02 -18.05
CA ASN A 115 -17.48 9.59 -17.20
C ASN A 115 -17.03 9.08 -15.84
N LEU A 116 -15.93 8.31 -15.79
CA LEU A 116 -15.43 7.76 -14.55
C LEU A 116 -14.80 8.84 -13.66
N GLN A 117 -14.12 9.82 -14.24
CA GLN A 117 -13.55 10.94 -13.48
C GLN A 117 -14.63 11.81 -12.83
N SER A 118 -15.71 12.14 -13.55
CA SER A 118 -16.83 12.89 -12.99
C SER A 118 -17.54 12.08 -11.92
N SER A 119 -17.93 10.83 -12.19
CA SER A 119 -18.62 9.96 -11.22
C SER A 119 -17.81 9.77 -9.92
N ILE A 120 -16.49 9.63 -10.01
CA ILE A 120 -15.65 9.48 -8.82
C ILE A 120 -15.58 10.79 -8.04
N ARG A 121 -15.49 11.95 -8.72
CA ARG A 121 -15.47 13.25 -8.06
C ARG A 121 -16.77 13.51 -7.32
N ASP A 122 -17.90 13.35 -8.01
CA ASP A 122 -19.23 13.59 -7.47
C ASP A 122 -19.52 12.65 -6.27
N ALA A 123 -19.17 11.38 -6.39
CA ALA A 123 -19.36 10.42 -5.31
C ALA A 123 -18.47 10.70 -4.10
N LEU A 124 -17.23 11.17 -4.28
CA LEU A 124 -16.34 11.52 -3.17
C LEU A 124 -16.82 12.79 -2.44
N GLU A 125 -17.37 13.75 -3.17
CA GLU A 125 -17.96 14.95 -2.63
C GLU A 125 -19.26 14.62 -1.88
N GLU A 126 -20.17 13.88 -2.50
CA GLU A 126 -21.47 13.51 -1.92
C GLU A 126 -21.33 12.59 -0.70
N THR A 127 -20.48 11.54 -0.79
CA THR A 127 -20.38 10.53 0.27
C THR A 127 -19.52 10.98 1.44
N PHE A 128 -18.41 11.68 1.15
CA PHE A 128 -17.40 12.01 2.16
C PHE A 128 -17.19 13.50 2.37
N GLY A 129 -17.85 14.38 1.60
CA GLY A 129 -17.65 15.82 1.66
C GLY A 129 -16.24 16.24 1.25
N ILE A 130 -15.58 15.48 0.38
CA ILE A 130 -14.21 15.77 -0.07
C ILE A 130 -14.28 16.66 -1.31
N GLU A 131 -14.22 17.98 -1.14
CA GLU A 131 -14.18 18.95 -2.24
C GLU A 131 -12.76 19.14 -2.82
N SER A 132 -11.74 18.90 -2.00
CA SER A 132 -10.34 19.15 -2.36
C SER A 132 -9.71 18.00 -3.18
N ILE A 133 -10.37 17.63 -4.28
CA ILE A 133 -9.88 16.60 -5.20
C ILE A 133 -8.99 17.25 -6.26
N GLY A 134 -7.74 16.82 -6.33
CA GLY A 134 -6.78 17.23 -7.35
C GLY A 134 -6.98 16.48 -8.66
N ARG A 135 -5.91 15.94 -9.21
CA ARG A 135 -5.95 15.18 -10.47
C ARG A 135 -6.39 13.75 -10.25
N ILE A 136 -7.29 13.28 -11.09
CA ILE A 136 -7.70 11.87 -11.18
C ILE A 136 -7.06 11.30 -12.45
N ASN A 137 -6.02 10.47 -12.28
CA ASN A 137 -5.34 9.80 -13.38
C ASN A 137 -5.82 8.35 -13.46
N LEU A 138 -6.39 7.99 -14.59
CA LEU A 138 -6.79 6.63 -14.91
C LEU A 138 -5.67 5.94 -15.69
N ILE A 139 -5.31 4.75 -15.25
CA ILE A 139 -4.24 3.96 -15.86
C ILE A 139 -4.84 2.60 -16.22
N ALA A 140 -5.03 2.37 -17.53
CA ALA A 140 -5.40 1.06 -18.03
C ALA A 140 -4.21 0.10 -17.88
N SER A 141 -4.35 -0.89 -17.01
CA SER A 141 -3.27 -1.83 -16.67
C SER A 141 -3.33 -3.13 -17.48
N SER A 142 -4.51 -3.55 -17.90
CA SER A 142 -4.69 -4.72 -18.76
C SER A 142 -6.01 -4.63 -19.52
N ILE A 143 -6.02 -5.17 -20.72
CA ILE A 143 -7.20 -5.35 -21.54
C ILE A 143 -7.47 -6.86 -21.56
N LYS A 144 -8.67 -7.27 -21.14
CA LYS A 144 -9.11 -8.66 -21.25
C LYS A 144 -9.95 -8.76 -22.51
N GLU A 145 -9.51 -9.55 -23.48
CA GLU A 145 -10.37 -9.88 -24.63
C GLU A 145 -11.64 -10.55 -24.12
N ALA A 146 -12.78 -10.11 -24.62
CA ALA A 146 -14.04 -10.80 -24.39
C ALA A 146 -13.88 -12.22 -24.93
N LYS A 147 -13.97 -13.21 -24.06
CA LYS A 147 -13.99 -14.60 -24.46
C LYS A 147 -15.23 -14.80 -25.31
N ASN A 148 -15.05 -14.92 -26.64
CA ASN A 148 -16.13 -15.20 -27.58
C ASN A 148 -16.97 -16.34 -27.03
N ALA A 149 -18.25 -16.08 -26.83
CA ALA A 149 -19.22 -17.12 -26.58
C ALA A 149 -19.10 -18.15 -27.69
N PRO A 150 -19.16 -19.46 -27.42
CA PRO A 150 -19.12 -20.47 -28.46
C PRO A 150 -20.29 -20.20 -29.40
N GLN A 151 -19.98 -19.97 -30.68
CA GLN A 151 -20.98 -19.98 -31.73
C GLN A 151 -21.55 -21.40 -31.77
N THR A 152 -22.77 -21.54 -31.32
CA THR A 152 -23.60 -22.69 -31.65
C THR A 152 -23.76 -22.68 -33.16
N VAL A 153 -23.01 -23.52 -33.84
CA VAL A 153 -23.27 -23.88 -35.22
C VAL A 153 -24.54 -24.72 -35.18
N GLU A 154 -25.64 -24.11 -35.53
CA GLU A 154 -26.87 -24.80 -35.89
C GLU A 154 -26.67 -25.36 -37.32
N ASP A 155 -26.25 -26.62 -37.39
CA ASP A 155 -26.36 -27.41 -38.63
C ASP A 155 -27.82 -27.81 -38.79
N SER A 156 -28.40 -27.30 -39.89
CA SER A 156 -29.65 -27.77 -40.50
C SER A 156 -29.34 -28.66 -41.69
#